data_74a07a820171648f4d43e06f04a5d5f8
#
_entry.id   74a07a820171648f4d43e06f04a5d5f8
#
_cell.length_a   1.000
_cell.length_b   1.000
_cell.length_c   1.000
_cell.angle_alpha   90.00
_cell.angle_beta   90.00
_cell.angle_gamma   90.00
#
_symmetry.space_group_name_H-M   'P 1'
#
loop_
_entity.id
_entity.type
_entity.pdbx_description
1 polymer ?
#
loop_
_entity_poly.entity_id
_entity_poly.type
_entity_poly.pdbx_seq_one_letter_code
_entity_poly.pdbx_strand_id
1 'polypeptide(L)'
;MKLVLRTKQKEGMHPLHTRMNVEGAVLWVNLLMKVDVTEWNEVSQSERKLNNYLNKKGISKKVALIGEAITDMRRHHRLTKENLESTIENIVLADKRDELKRAEELKKYVEDRKRSNVKIFVVNYIKGIEKGEVRTSKKEKYAKESIKNWQQFKRVFLDFYSLGPFGWDDINESLVDRYISYLESIGYMKYTLDKHISLFKTLIKVAERQGLHSNHLACGFLKSPQIKEEDKAKEIYLTKEELSALYDMPLTGFEEQVRDIFLIGCFTALRYSDYSRIEKANVGITRNGTKVIRLRQEKTARTVVIPIMDDRLEALLKKYDYNIPHIWDQNLNRTIKEICKRLSLTVPSLKKKERTVLTLKERRAEKTAKKKGIVLYEYDEKGYPLKARWELVASHTARRSCITNMYLSKKFTVPQMMSVSGHRTETMFYKYVKLSLDEYAESVASAAVDGLF
;
A
#
# COMPACT_ATOMS: atom_id res chain seq x y z
N MET A 1 0.75 2.19 70.28
CA MET A 1 -0.17 2.97 69.43
C MET A 1 -1.60 2.75 69.94
N LYS A 2 -2.37 3.83 70.22
CA LYS A 2 -3.79 3.71 70.60
C LYS A 2 -4.65 4.10 69.41
N LEU A 3 -5.52 3.17 68.96
CA LEU A 3 -6.48 3.42 67.86
C LEU A 3 -7.72 4.10 68.44
N VAL A 4 -8.22 5.13 67.79
CA VAL A 4 -9.38 5.90 68.26
C VAL A 4 -10.19 6.46 67.09
N LEU A 5 -11.51 6.63 67.31
CA LEU A 5 -12.35 7.43 66.44
C LEU A 5 -12.46 8.87 66.95
N ARG A 6 -12.34 9.82 66.04
CA ARG A 6 -12.52 11.26 66.36
C ARG A 6 -13.84 11.73 65.74
N THR A 7 -14.96 11.33 66.36
CA THR A 7 -16.28 11.71 65.85
C THR A 7 -17.24 11.94 67.03
N LYS A 8 -18.22 12.80 66.85
CA LYS A 8 -19.39 12.97 67.73
C LYS A 8 -20.63 12.23 67.22
N GLN A 9 -20.56 11.65 66.00
CA GLN A 9 -21.65 10.90 65.40
C GLN A 9 -21.74 9.50 66.03
N LYS A 10 -22.96 8.96 66.12
CA LYS A 10 -23.21 7.68 66.75
C LYS A 10 -23.23 6.52 65.76
N GLU A 11 -23.30 6.81 64.46
CA GLU A 11 -23.43 5.84 63.37
C GLU A 11 -22.61 6.25 62.15
N GLY A 12 -22.32 5.29 61.26
CA GLY A 12 -21.69 5.49 59.97
C GLY A 12 -20.18 5.25 59.91
N MET A 13 -19.60 5.34 58.69
CA MET A 13 -18.20 5.08 58.44
C MET A 13 -17.34 6.31 58.70
N HIS A 14 -16.42 6.23 59.69
CA HIS A 14 -15.54 7.32 60.06
C HIS A 14 -14.05 6.97 59.99
N PRO A 15 -13.19 7.96 59.76
CA PRO A 15 -11.75 7.72 59.68
C PRO A 15 -11.18 7.24 60.99
N LEU A 16 -10.40 6.18 60.97
CA LEU A 16 -9.65 5.67 62.11
C LEU A 16 -8.40 6.52 62.31
N HIS A 17 -8.15 6.92 63.56
CA HIS A 17 -6.98 7.71 63.94
C HIS A 17 -6.10 6.96 64.94
N THR A 18 -4.84 7.31 64.96
CA THR A 18 -3.97 6.97 66.09
C THR A 18 -3.76 8.18 66.96
N ARG A 19 -3.75 7.93 68.27
CA ARG A 19 -3.41 8.96 69.30
C ARG A 19 -2.19 8.51 70.07
N MET A 20 -1.23 9.39 70.19
CA MET A 20 0.04 9.13 70.91
C MET A 20 0.60 10.39 71.49
N ASN A 21 1.44 10.25 72.54
CA ASN A 21 2.18 11.33 73.14
C ASN A 21 3.59 11.34 72.51
N VAL A 22 4.00 12.49 72.01
CA VAL A 22 5.32 12.72 71.43
C VAL A 22 5.87 14.01 72.05
N GLU A 23 6.97 13.90 72.83
CA GLU A 23 7.65 15.02 73.47
C GLU A 23 6.72 15.97 74.29
N GLY A 24 5.75 15.36 74.99
CA GLY A 24 4.81 16.12 75.79
C GLY A 24 3.54 16.62 75.09
N ALA A 25 3.48 16.55 73.78
CA ALA A 25 2.34 16.93 72.94
C ALA A 25 1.51 15.70 72.53
N VAL A 26 0.18 15.84 72.47
CA VAL A 26 -0.70 14.80 71.96
C VAL A 26 -0.83 14.88 70.44
N LEU A 27 -0.27 13.91 69.76
CA LEU A 27 -0.36 13.79 68.31
C LEU A 27 -1.56 12.93 67.88
N TRP A 28 -2.36 13.44 66.93
CA TRP A 28 -3.45 12.73 66.28
C TRP A 28 -3.16 12.59 64.80
N VAL A 29 -3.15 11.38 64.29
CA VAL A 29 -2.90 11.12 62.86
C VAL A 29 -4.01 10.24 62.29
N ASN A 30 -4.51 10.61 61.13
CA ASN A 30 -5.49 9.84 60.36
C ASN A 30 -4.80 8.63 59.71
N LEU A 31 -5.36 7.44 59.91
CA LEU A 31 -4.79 6.20 59.32
C LEU A 31 -5.28 5.95 57.90
N LEU A 32 -6.03 6.86 57.29
CA LEU A 32 -6.61 6.72 55.95
C LEU A 32 -7.49 5.46 55.74
N MET A 33 -7.93 4.86 56.85
CA MET A 33 -8.86 3.73 56.91
C MET A 33 -10.14 4.16 57.58
N LYS A 34 -11.28 3.62 57.14
CA LYS A 34 -12.60 3.94 57.75
C LYS A 34 -13.16 2.71 58.42
N VAL A 35 -13.85 2.93 59.56
CA VAL A 35 -14.54 1.89 60.31
C VAL A 35 -15.92 2.38 60.69
N ASP A 36 -16.87 1.45 60.87
CA ASP A 36 -18.20 1.79 61.35
C ASP A 36 -18.18 2.11 62.83
N VAL A 37 -18.86 3.21 63.24
CA VAL A 37 -18.86 3.72 64.63
C VAL A 37 -19.53 2.74 65.55
N THR A 38 -20.65 2.14 65.17
CA THR A 38 -21.41 1.23 65.98
C THR A 38 -20.60 -0.03 66.28
N GLU A 39 -20.07 -0.65 65.22
CA GLU A 39 -19.22 -1.83 65.36
C GLU A 39 -17.92 -1.52 66.16
N TRP A 40 -17.35 -0.34 65.96
CA TRP A 40 -16.14 0.10 66.67
C TRP A 40 -16.40 0.20 68.18
N ASN A 41 -17.50 0.81 68.60
CA ASN A 41 -17.81 1.03 70.00
C ASN A 41 -18.01 -0.31 70.73
N GLU A 42 -18.50 -1.36 70.07
CA GLU A 42 -18.65 -2.70 70.61
C GLU A 42 -17.34 -3.45 70.83
N VAL A 43 -16.34 -3.16 70.02
CA VAL A 43 -15.09 -3.95 69.99
C VAL A 43 -13.88 -3.20 70.58
N SER A 44 -13.89 -1.85 70.59
CA SER A 44 -12.72 -1.03 70.93
C SER A 44 -12.25 -1.14 72.37
N GLN A 45 -13.10 -1.65 73.26
CA GLN A 45 -12.81 -1.84 74.70
C GLN A 45 -12.14 -3.20 75.02
N SER A 46 -12.05 -4.11 74.08
CA SER A 46 -11.47 -5.44 74.25
C SER A 46 -10.43 -5.70 73.17
N GLU A 47 -9.19 -5.90 73.54
CA GLU A 47 -8.08 -6.13 72.61
C GLU A 47 -8.37 -7.36 71.70
N ARG A 48 -8.91 -8.45 72.27
CA ARG A 48 -9.26 -9.66 71.51
C ARG A 48 -10.37 -9.38 70.50
N LYS A 49 -11.43 -8.63 70.88
CA LYS A 49 -12.50 -8.27 69.97
C LYS A 49 -12.03 -7.31 68.91
N LEU A 50 -11.18 -6.34 69.26
CA LEU A 50 -10.59 -5.38 68.33
C LEU A 50 -9.72 -6.08 67.28
N ASN A 51 -8.82 -6.98 67.67
CA ASN A 51 -7.98 -7.72 66.74
C ASN A 51 -8.80 -8.60 65.77
N ASN A 52 -9.84 -9.26 66.27
CA ASN A 52 -10.76 -10.02 65.42
C ASN A 52 -11.50 -9.12 64.42
N TYR A 53 -11.94 -7.96 64.85
CA TYR A 53 -12.58 -6.96 63.98
C TYR A 53 -11.65 -6.43 62.90
N LEU A 54 -10.40 -6.04 63.24
CA LEU A 54 -9.41 -5.58 62.29
C LEU A 54 -9.06 -6.63 61.24
N ASN A 55 -9.00 -7.90 61.66
CA ASN A 55 -8.77 -9.04 60.76
C ASN A 55 -9.98 -9.25 59.82
N LYS A 56 -11.22 -9.20 60.34
CA LYS A 56 -12.45 -9.33 59.53
C LYS A 56 -12.56 -8.22 58.48
N LYS A 57 -12.14 -7.00 58.81
CA LYS A 57 -12.10 -5.84 57.88
C LYS A 57 -10.90 -5.85 56.96
N GLY A 58 -9.93 -6.78 57.09
CA GLY A 58 -8.74 -6.88 56.26
C GLY A 58 -7.71 -5.76 56.48
N ILE A 59 -7.81 -5.01 57.58
CA ILE A 59 -6.93 -3.89 57.89
C ILE A 59 -5.88 -4.16 58.97
N SER A 60 -5.96 -5.33 59.59
CA SER A 60 -5.06 -5.73 60.68
C SER A 60 -3.58 -5.64 60.31
N LYS A 61 -3.22 -6.14 59.12
CA LYS A 61 -1.85 -6.14 58.61
C LYS A 61 -1.31 -4.70 58.43
N LYS A 62 -2.15 -3.81 57.90
CA LYS A 62 -1.78 -2.39 57.72
C LYS A 62 -1.58 -1.69 59.05
N VAL A 63 -2.46 -1.96 60.03
CA VAL A 63 -2.36 -1.44 61.39
C VAL A 63 -1.10 -1.92 62.08
N ALA A 64 -0.72 -3.19 61.92
CA ALA A 64 0.54 -3.73 62.46
C ALA A 64 1.78 -3.03 61.87
N LEU A 65 1.85 -2.93 60.52
CA LEU A 65 2.94 -2.23 59.81
C LEU A 65 3.09 -0.77 60.24
N ILE A 66 1.97 -0.08 60.45
CA ILE A 66 2.00 1.30 60.99
C ILE A 66 2.53 1.31 62.43
N GLY A 67 2.15 0.34 63.27
CA GLY A 67 2.66 0.20 64.64
C GLY A 67 4.17 -0.04 64.67
N GLU A 68 4.70 -0.89 63.81
CA GLU A 68 6.13 -1.15 63.62
C GLU A 68 6.88 0.13 63.19
N ALA A 69 6.35 0.84 62.20
CA ALA A 69 6.93 2.07 61.71
C ALA A 69 6.97 3.15 62.79
N ILE A 70 5.94 3.30 63.63
CA ILE A 70 5.92 4.20 64.78
C ILE A 70 7.04 3.81 65.76
N THR A 71 7.21 2.54 66.05
CA THR A 71 8.24 2.03 66.97
C THR A 71 9.65 2.34 66.46
N ASP A 72 9.88 2.10 65.14
CA ASP A 72 11.15 2.43 64.51
C ASP A 72 11.46 3.93 64.51
N MET A 73 10.47 4.75 64.14
CA MET A 73 10.62 6.22 64.17
C MET A 73 10.93 6.77 65.56
N ARG A 74 10.33 6.18 66.61
CA ARG A 74 10.66 6.56 68.01
C ARG A 74 12.08 6.19 68.37
N ARG A 75 12.54 4.98 68.03
CA ARG A 75 13.89 4.52 68.29
C ARG A 75 14.96 5.44 67.69
N HIS A 76 14.65 6.01 66.52
CA HIS A 76 15.60 6.83 65.77
C HIS A 76 15.32 8.35 65.89
N HIS A 77 14.49 8.76 66.85
CA HIS A 77 14.11 10.19 67.07
C HIS A 77 13.57 10.91 65.81
N ARG A 78 12.89 10.19 64.93
CA ARG A 78 12.34 10.69 63.65
C ARG A 78 10.78 10.76 63.65
N LEU A 79 10.15 10.57 64.80
CA LEU A 79 8.70 10.57 64.88
C LEU A 79 8.14 11.99 64.83
N THR A 80 7.85 12.47 63.68
CA THR A 80 7.10 13.72 63.44
C THR A 80 5.75 13.40 62.81
N LYS A 81 4.81 14.37 62.84
CA LYS A 81 3.51 14.20 62.22
C LYS A 81 3.62 13.93 60.74
N GLU A 82 4.47 14.70 60.02
CA GLU A 82 4.69 14.62 58.56
C GLU A 82 5.29 13.29 58.16
N ASN A 83 6.34 12.81 58.86
CA ASN A 83 6.96 11.52 58.58
C ASN A 83 5.95 10.35 58.75
N LEU A 84 5.13 10.45 59.81
CA LEU A 84 4.14 9.42 60.05
C LEU A 84 2.99 9.46 59.07
N GLU A 85 2.48 10.63 58.67
CA GLU A 85 1.44 10.77 57.65
C GLU A 85 1.92 10.22 56.30
N SER A 86 3.14 10.54 55.83
CA SER A 86 3.75 10.01 54.62
C SER A 86 3.91 8.48 54.65
N THR A 87 4.33 7.94 55.80
CA THR A 87 4.49 6.47 55.94
C THR A 87 3.13 5.73 55.93
N ILE A 88 2.12 6.30 56.60
CA ILE A 88 0.77 5.78 56.57
C ILE A 88 0.21 5.74 55.14
N GLU A 89 0.38 6.84 54.41
CA GLU A 89 -0.05 6.94 53.02
C GLU A 89 0.62 5.85 52.17
N ASN A 90 1.91 5.65 52.32
CA ASN A 90 2.64 4.61 51.58
C ASN A 90 2.15 3.20 51.92
N ILE A 91 1.88 2.90 53.21
CA ILE A 91 1.38 1.58 53.64
C ILE A 91 -0.05 1.32 53.17
N VAL A 92 -0.93 2.31 53.30
CA VAL A 92 -2.36 2.14 53.04
C VAL A 92 -2.67 2.11 51.54
N LEU A 93 -1.92 2.90 50.73
CA LEU A 93 -2.13 3.00 49.28
C LEU A 93 -1.26 2.06 48.46
N ALA A 94 -0.38 1.27 49.10
CA ALA A 94 0.51 0.34 48.37
C ALA A 94 -0.26 -0.60 47.43
N ASP A 95 -1.31 -1.25 47.96
CA ASP A 95 -2.13 -2.21 47.19
C ASP A 95 -2.77 -1.54 45.95
N LYS A 96 -3.28 -0.33 46.11
CA LYS A 96 -3.86 0.43 44.99
C LYS A 96 -2.83 0.83 43.93
N ARG A 97 -1.62 1.18 44.35
CA ARG A 97 -0.52 1.50 43.40
C ARG A 97 -0.10 0.26 42.62
N ASP A 98 -0.03 -0.90 43.27
CA ASP A 98 0.31 -2.15 42.62
C ASP A 98 -0.80 -2.64 41.65
N GLU A 99 -2.09 -2.48 42.03
CA GLU A 99 -3.20 -2.74 41.11
C GLU A 99 -3.18 -1.84 39.87
N LEU A 100 -2.94 -0.54 40.06
CA LEU A 100 -2.82 0.42 38.94
C LEU A 100 -1.65 0.07 38.02
N LYS A 101 -0.48 -0.26 38.56
CA LYS A 101 0.67 -0.70 37.78
C LYS A 101 0.37 -1.97 36.96
N ARG A 102 -0.23 -3.00 37.60
CA ARG A 102 -0.63 -4.21 36.89
C ARG A 102 -1.66 -3.94 35.79
N ALA A 103 -2.62 -3.04 36.05
CA ALA A 103 -3.61 -2.65 35.05
C ALA A 103 -2.98 -1.91 33.87
N GLU A 104 -1.99 -1.03 34.11
CA GLU A 104 -1.23 -0.33 33.08
C GLU A 104 -0.35 -1.31 32.27
N GLU A 105 0.35 -2.21 32.94
CA GLU A 105 1.15 -3.25 32.30
C GLU A 105 0.29 -4.17 31.41
N LEU A 106 -0.89 -4.57 31.89
CA LEU A 106 -1.84 -5.37 31.14
C LEU A 106 -2.36 -4.62 29.90
N LYS A 107 -2.71 -3.33 30.06
CA LYS A 107 -3.12 -2.49 28.93
C LYS A 107 -2.01 -2.40 27.89
N LYS A 108 -0.79 -2.14 28.33
CA LYS A 108 0.38 -2.08 27.44
C LYS A 108 0.60 -3.41 26.72
N TYR A 109 0.54 -4.53 27.44
CA TYR A 109 0.65 -5.87 26.86
C TYR A 109 -0.42 -6.16 25.80
N VAL A 110 -1.69 -5.81 26.09
CA VAL A 110 -2.80 -5.97 25.12
C VAL A 110 -2.63 -5.08 23.90
N GLU A 111 -2.14 -3.84 24.06
CA GLU A 111 -1.85 -2.94 22.93
C GLU A 111 -0.69 -3.44 22.10
N ASP A 112 0.41 -3.89 22.71
CA ASP A 112 1.56 -4.44 22.01
C ASP A 112 1.18 -5.72 21.25
N ARG A 113 0.36 -6.59 21.83
CA ARG A 113 -0.18 -7.78 21.17
C ARG A 113 -1.13 -7.45 20.01
N LYS A 114 -1.93 -6.38 20.13
CA LYS A 114 -2.74 -5.88 19.00
C LYS A 114 -1.86 -5.31 17.89
N ARG A 115 -0.81 -4.57 18.22
CA ARG A 115 0.14 -4.01 17.24
C ARG A 115 0.94 -5.10 16.53
N SER A 116 1.35 -6.13 17.23
CA SER A 116 2.10 -7.26 16.66
C SER A 116 1.27 -8.22 15.80
N ASN A 117 -0.05 -8.10 15.78
CA ASN A 117 -0.90 -8.92 14.93
C ASN A 117 -0.80 -8.49 13.47
N VAL A 118 -0.32 -9.39 12.60
CA VAL A 118 -0.09 -9.15 11.16
C VAL A 118 -1.34 -8.61 10.47
N LYS A 119 -2.51 -9.22 10.70
CA LYS A 119 -3.78 -8.80 10.10
C LYS A 119 -4.13 -7.36 10.47
N ILE A 120 -4.05 -7.03 11.75
CA ILE A 120 -4.40 -5.68 12.24
C ILE A 120 -3.44 -4.65 11.67
N PHE A 121 -2.14 -4.96 11.64
CA PHE A 121 -1.13 -4.09 11.05
C PHE A 121 -1.42 -3.82 9.57
N VAL A 122 -1.64 -4.87 8.77
CA VAL A 122 -1.92 -4.73 7.33
C VAL A 122 -3.14 -3.87 7.07
N VAL A 123 -4.23 -4.09 7.81
CA VAL A 123 -5.47 -3.29 7.67
C VAL A 123 -5.21 -1.82 8.02
N ASN A 124 -4.54 -1.56 9.14
CA ASN A 124 -4.29 -0.19 9.60
C ASN A 124 -3.30 0.54 8.69
N TYR A 125 -2.24 -0.13 8.23
CA TYR A 125 -1.26 0.45 7.33
C TYR A 125 -1.90 0.88 6.01
N ILE A 126 -2.73 0.02 5.42
CA ILE A 126 -3.40 0.33 4.15
C ILE A 126 -4.48 1.41 4.36
N LYS A 127 -5.19 1.41 5.47
CA LYS A 127 -6.10 2.50 5.84
C LYS A 127 -5.35 3.84 5.98
N GLY A 128 -4.16 3.82 6.55
CA GLY A 128 -3.28 4.99 6.61
C GLY A 128 -2.83 5.49 5.23
N ILE A 129 -2.56 4.57 4.28
CA ILE A 129 -2.30 4.93 2.87
C ILE A 129 -3.53 5.62 2.25
N GLU A 130 -4.72 5.05 2.43
CA GLU A 130 -5.98 5.60 1.90
C GLU A 130 -6.27 7.01 2.41
N LYS A 131 -5.98 7.28 3.68
CA LYS A 131 -6.12 8.60 4.30
C LYS A 131 -4.97 9.57 3.97
N GLY A 132 -3.85 9.08 3.39
CA GLY A 132 -2.65 9.87 3.12
C GLY A 132 -1.79 10.14 4.36
N GLU A 133 -2.02 9.44 5.45
CA GLU A 133 -1.22 9.44 6.68
C GLU A 133 0.11 8.71 6.45
N VAL A 134 0.05 7.54 5.76
CA VAL A 134 1.23 6.80 5.31
C VAL A 134 1.67 7.35 3.94
N ARG A 135 2.96 7.68 3.85
CA ARG A 135 3.56 8.28 2.65
C ARG A 135 4.59 7.34 2.01
N THR A 136 4.89 7.60 0.74
CA THR A 136 5.94 6.90 0.00
C THR A 136 7.33 7.19 0.61
N SER A 137 8.36 6.45 0.15
CA SER A 137 9.76 6.73 0.53
C SER A 137 10.22 8.16 0.21
N LYS A 138 9.57 8.82 -0.75
CA LYS A 138 9.79 10.23 -1.10
C LYS A 138 8.96 11.21 -0.29
N LYS A 139 8.28 10.75 0.76
CA LYS A 139 7.36 11.54 1.60
C LYS A 139 6.13 12.11 0.86
N GLU A 140 5.82 11.61 -0.32
CA GLU A 140 4.65 11.96 -1.11
C GLU A 140 3.45 11.08 -0.76
N LYS A 141 2.22 11.58 -0.99
CA LYS A 141 1.01 10.75 -0.91
C LYS A 141 1.03 9.70 -2.03
N TYR A 142 0.45 8.54 -1.77
CA TYR A 142 0.28 7.52 -2.79
C TYR A 142 -0.68 7.99 -3.90
N ALA A 143 -0.33 7.73 -5.15
CA ALA A 143 -1.20 7.97 -6.29
C ALA A 143 -2.43 7.05 -6.25
N LYS A 144 -3.56 7.49 -6.82
CA LYS A 144 -4.85 6.76 -6.83
C LYS A 144 -4.70 5.29 -7.28
N GLU A 145 -3.95 5.03 -8.34
CA GLU A 145 -3.70 3.68 -8.84
C GLU A 145 -2.86 2.82 -7.87
N SER A 146 -1.91 3.44 -7.17
CA SER A 146 -1.14 2.74 -6.13
C SER A 146 -2.04 2.37 -4.94
N ILE A 147 -2.98 3.24 -4.57
CA ILE A 147 -3.98 2.95 -3.52
C ILE A 147 -4.83 1.74 -3.92
N LYS A 148 -5.34 1.69 -5.15
CA LYS A 148 -6.10 0.54 -5.67
C LYS A 148 -5.31 -0.77 -5.60
N ASN A 149 -4.00 -0.71 -5.90
CA ASN A 149 -3.12 -1.87 -5.80
C ASN A 149 -2.99 -2.37 -4.36
N TRP A 150 -2.85 -1.46 -3.40
CA TRP A 150 -2.82 -1.79 -1.97
C TRP A 150 -4.16 -2.35 -1.48
N GLN A 151 -5.28 -1.84 -1.96
CA GLN A 151 -6.61 -2.36 -1.65
C GLN A 151 -6.81 -3.77 -2.19
N GLN A 152 -6.38 -4.03 -3.43
CA GLN A 152 -6.41 -5.37 -4.01
C GLN A 152 -5.52 -6.34 -3.23
N PHE A 153 -4.31 -5.92 -2.90
CA PHE A 153 -3.41 -6.70 -2.05
C PHE A 153 -4.07 -7.02 -0.71
N LYS A 154 -4.63 -6.01 -0.01
CA LYS A 154 -5.33 -6.20 1.28
C LYS A 154 -6.37 -7.31 1.19
N ARG A 155 -7.26 -7.25 0.19
CA ARG A 155 -8.31 -8.25 0.01
C ARG A 155 -7.74 -9.65 -0.10
N VAL A 156 -6.84 -9.86 -1.05
CA VAL A 156 -6.24 -11.17 -1.33
C VAL A 156 -5.41 -11.69 -0.16
N PHE A 157 -4.67 -10.81 0.50
CA PHE A 157 -3.88 -11.15 1.68
C PHE A 157 -4.76 -11.60 2.85
N LEU A 158 -5.86 -10.89 3.09
CA LEU A 158 -6.80 -11.25 4.16
C LEU A 158 -7.52 -12.56 3.88
N ASP A 159 -7.85 -12.84 2.61
CA ASP A 159 -8.41 -14.12 2.19
C ASP A 159 -7.41 -15.25 2.50
N PHE A 160 -6.14 -15.09 2.13
CA PHE A 160 -5.07 -16.05 2.47
C PHE A 160 -4.89 -16.19 3.98
N TYR A 161 -4.82 -15.07 4.70
CA TYR A 161 -4.64 -15.07 6.16
C TYR A 161 -5.77 -15.82 6.87
N SER A 162 -6.99 -15.78 6.35
CA SER A 162 -8.14 -16.49 6.92
C SER A 162 -8.05 -18.02 6.81
N LEU A 163 -7.27 -18.54 5.86
CA LEU A 163 -7.05 -19.99 5.69
C LEU A 163 -6.11 -20.57 6.76
N GLY A 164 -5.29 -19.75 7.38
CA GLY A 164 -4.37 -20.12 8.45
C GLY A 164 -3.68 -18.88 9.00
N PRO A 165 -4.21 -18.27 10.09
CA PRO A 165 -3.59 -17.11 10.72
C PRO A 165 -2.16 -17.37 11.15
N PHE A 166 -1.28 -16.37 11.04
CA PHE A 166 0.13 -16.44 11.37
C PHE A 166 0.64 -15.12 11.99
N GLY A 167 1.71 -15.22 12.77
CA GLY A 167 2.46 -14.08 13.29
C GLY A 167 3.63 -13.67 12.40
N TRP A 168 4.33 -12.62 12.79
CA TRP A 168 5.53 -12.17 12.06
C TRP A 168 6.66 -13.19 12.09
N ASP A 169 6.81 -13.93 13.20
CA ASP A 169 7.86 -14.93 13.37
C ASP A 169 7.59 -16.23 12.61
N ASP A 170 6.34 -16.47 12.22
CA ASP A 170 5.93 -17.60 11.39
C ASP A 170 6.27 -17.40 9.90
N ILE A 171 6.73 -16.21 9.51
CA ILE A 171 7.08 -15.91 8.11
C ILE A 171 8.42 -16.59 7.78
N ASN A 172 8.30 -17.73 7.15
CA ASN A 172 9.39 -18.58 6.68
C ASN A 172 9.15 -19.03 5.23
N GLU A 173 10.05 -19.83 4.67
CA GLU A 173 9.96 -20.33 3.29
C GLU A 173 8.64 -21.08 3.03
N SER A 174 8.24 -21.97 3.93
CA SER A 174 6.99 -22.76 3.80
C SER A 174 5.75 -21.87 3.74
N LEU A 175 5.65 -20.83 4.58
CA LEU A 175 4.52 -19.88 4.53
C LEU A 175 4.51 -19.11 3.21
N VAL A 176 5.68 -18.70 2.73
CA VAL A 176 5.81 -17.98 1.46
C VAL A 176 5.40 -18.85 0.28
N ASP A 177 5.82 -20.12 0.26
CA ASP A 177 5.42 -21.08 -0.77
C ASP A 177 3.91 -21.33 -0.76
N ARG A 178 3.30 -21.43 0.41
CA ARG A 178 1.84 -21.52 0.55
C ARG A 178 1.15 -20.26 0.01
N TYR A 179 1.71 -19.07 0.28
CA TYR A 179 1.15 -17.83 -0.25
C TYR A 179 1.26 -17.76 -1.76
N ILE A 180 2.39 -18.15 -2.35
CA ILE A 180 2.59 -18.22 -3.81
C ILE A 180 1.60 -19.20 -4.42
N SER A 181 1.50 -20.42 -3.88
CA SER A 181 0.57 -21.46 -4.34
C SER A 181 -0.89 -21.00 -4.27
N TYR A 182 -1.25 -20.26 -3.22
CA TYR A 182 -2.56 -19.62 -3.10
C TYR A 182 -2.81 -18.60 -4.21
N LEU A 183 -1.84 -17.70 -4.48
CA LEU A 183 -1.95 -16.71 -5.55
C LEU A 183 -2.10 -17.38 -6.93
N GLU A 184 -1.38 -18.48 -7.18
CA GLU A 184 -1.50 -19.27 -8.40
C GLU A 184 -2.88 -19.94 -8.50
N SER A 185 -3.40 -20.51 -7.42
CA SER A 185 -4.70 -21.17 -7.38
C SER A 185 -5.86 -20.24 -7.73
N ILE A 186 -5.79 -18.97 -7.34
CA ILE A 186 -6.78 -17.94 -7.73
C ILE A 186 -6.53 -17.38 -9.13
N GLY A 187 -5.50 -17.90 -9.81
CA GLY A 187 -5.20 -17.65 -11.21
C GLY A 187 -4.32 -16.42 -11.47
N TYR A 188 -3.51 -15.99 -10.53
CA TYR A 188 -2.58 -14.89 -10.77
C TYR A 188 -1.38 -15.36 -11.60
N MET A 189 -0.94 -14.48 -12.50
CA MET A 189 0.26 -14.68 -13.31
C MET A 189 1.50 -14.18 -12.56
N LYS A 190 2.68 -14.67 -12.94
CA LYS A 190 3.98 -14.32 -12.32
C LYS A 190 4.18 -12.82 -12.11
N TYR A 191 3.71 -11.99 -13.04
CA TYR A 191 3.78 -10.52 -12.92
C TYR A 191 2.93 -9.97 -11.76
N THR A 192 1.76 -10.57 -11.54
CA THR A 192 0.88 -10.19 -10.43
C THR A 192 1.39 -10.76 -9.11
N LEU A 193 1.97 -11.98 -9.15
CA LEU A 193 2.65 -12.57 -8.00
C LEU A 193 3.79 -11.68 -7.52
N ASP A 194 4.69 -11.29 -8.42
CA ASP A 194 5.82 -10.40 -8.11
C ASP A 194 5.37 -9.11 -7.42
N LYS A 195 4.28 -8.53 -7.91
CA LYS A 195 3.69 -7.33 -7.30
C LYS A 195 3.19 -7.60 -5.86
N HIS A 196 2.49 -8.73 -5.65
CA HIS A 196 2.04 -9.12 -4.32
C HIS A 196 3.20 -9.37 -3.37
N ILE A 197 4.23 -10.08 -3.82
CA ILE A 197 5.45 -10.33 -3.06
C ILE A 197 6.15 -9.01 -2.69
N SER A 198 6.26 -8.08 -3.63
CA SER A 198 6.88 -6.76 -3.40
C SER A 198 6.11 -5.93 -2.37
N LEU A 199 4.77 -5.96 -2.39
CA LEU A 199 3.94 -5.28 -1.41
C LEU A 199 4.06 -5.94 -0.03
N PHE A 200 4.10 -7.26 0.04
CA PHE A 200 4.29 -7.98 1.28
C PHE A 200 5.67 -7.70 1.89
N LYS A 201 6.74 -7.72 1.09
CA LYS A 201 8.07 -7.27 1.54
C LYS A 201 8.06 -5.86 2.13
N THR A 202 7.31 -4.97 1.51
CA THR A 202 7.20 -3.59 2.00
C THR A 202 6.56 -3.56 3.38
N LEU A 203 5.50 -4.33 3.62
CA LEU A 203 4.85 -4.43 4.93
C LEU A 203 5.77 -4.99 6.00
N ILE A 204 6.50 -6.08 5.71
CA ILE A 204 7.46 -6.68 6.63
C ILE A 204 8.52 -5.67 7.04
N LYS A 205 9.15 -4.99 6.06
CA LYS A 205 10.16 -3.96 6.34
C LYS A 205 9.63 -2.78 7.15
N VAL A 206 8.38 -2.41 6.95
CA VAL A 206 7.77 -1.33 7.74
C VAL A 206 7.48 -1.79 9.15
N ALA A 207 6.94 -3.00 9.33
CA ALA A 207 6.68 -3.59 10.64
C ALA A 207 7.96 -3.76 11.45
N GLU A 208 9.04 -4.26 10.82
CA GLU A 208 10.36 -4.39 11.42
C GLU A 208 10.90 -3.04 11.92
N ARG A 209 10.85 -2.00 11.07
CA ARG A 209 11.28 -0.64 11.45
C ARG A 209 10.45 -0.02 12.58
N GLN A 210 9.22 -0.49 12.77
CA GLN A 210 8.36 -0.08 13.90
C GLN A 210 8.56 -0.95 15.15
N GLY A 211 9.50 -1.91 15.11
CA GLY A 211 9.80 -2.80 16.24
C GLY A 211 8.70 -3.82 16.53
N LEU A 212 7.86 -4.15 15.54
CA LEU A 212 6.77 -5.11 15.72
C LEU A 212 7.23 -6.57 15.61
N HIS A 213 8.40 -6.81 15.07
CA HIS A 213 9.06 -8.11 14.99
C HIS A 213 10.56 -7.95 14.80
N SER A 214 11.31 -9.03 15.05
CA SER A 214 12.76 -9.16 14.84
C SER A 214 13.11 -10.25 13.81
N ASN A 215 12.15 -10.71 13.01
CA ASN A 215 12.40 -11.71 11.96
C ASN A 215 13.09 -11.06 10.74
N HIS A 216 14.43 -10.86 10.86
CA HIS A 216 15.25 -10.24 9.81
C HIS A 216 15.33 -11.07 8.51
N LEU A 217 15.07 -12.38 8.60
CA LEU A 217 15.12 -13.29 7.46
C LEU A 217 13.84 -13.28 6.62
N ALA A 218 12.72 -12.79 7.18
CA ALA A 218 11.40 -12.82 6.53
C ALA A 218 11.39 -12.25 5.10
N CYS A 219 12.10 -11.15 4.87
CA CYS A 219 12.20 -10.55 3.52
C CYS A 219 13.02 -11.40 2.54
N GLY A 220 13.94 -12.21 3.02
CA GLY A 220 14.80 -13.09 2.21
C GLY A 220 14.03 -14.24 1.57
N PHE A 221 13.02 -14.77 2.26
CA PHE A 221 12.17 -15.86 1.77
C PHE A 221 11.24 -15.41 0.64
N LEU A 222 10.83 -14.15 0.63
CA LEU A 222 9.95 -13.58 -0.40
C LEU A 222 10.71 -13.30 -1.70
N LYS A 223 11.09 -14.34 -2.42
CA LYS A 223 11.75 -14.22 -3.74
C LYS A 223 10.73 -13.96 -4.83
N SER A 224 10.99 -12.97 -5.68
CA SER A 224 10.19 -12.73 -6.87
C SER A 224 10.36 -13.89 -7.85
N PRO A 225 9.26 -14.38 -8.47
CA PRO A 225 9.38 -15.40 -9.48
C PRO A 225 10.17 -14.89 -10.68
N GLN A 226 10.97 -15.74 -11.31
CA GLN A 226 11.65 -15.38 -12.54
C GLN A 226 10.63 -15.23 -13.66
N ILE A 227 10.50 -14.01 -14.17
CA ILE A 227 9.61 -13.66 -15.27
C ILE A 227 10.40 -13.81 -16.58
N LYS A 228 10.07 -14.82 -17.37
CA LYS A 228 10.64 -15.04 -18.69
C LYS A 228 9.89 -14.26 -19.77
N GLU A 229 10.43 -14.13 -20.98
CA GLU A 229 9.72 -13.47 -22.08
C GLU A 229 8.37 -14.12 -22.42
N GLU A 230 8.31 -15.42 -22.32
CA GLU A 230 7.07 -16.22 -22.52
C GLU A 230 5.96 -15.95 -21.49
N ASP A 231 6.31 -15.41 -20.31
CA ASP A 231 5.35 -15.04 -19.27
C ASP A 231 4.74 -13.64 -19.52
N LYS A 232 5.26 -12.90 -20.50
CA LYS A 232 4.83 -11.52 -20.79
C LYS A 232 3.77 -11.49 -21.88
N ALA A 233 2.81 -10.59 -21.72
CA ALA A 233 1.90 -10.29 -22.80
C ALA A 233 2.68 -9.71 -23.99
N LYS A 234 2.37 -10.20 -25.21
CA LYS A 234 2.98 -9.65 -26.42
C LYS A 234 2.64 -8.18 -26.57
N GLU A 235 3.64 -7.39 -26.76
CA GLU A 235 3.54 -5.96 -27.00
C GLU A 235 3.90 -5.67 -28.45
N ILE A 236 2.99 -4.99 -29.17
CA ILE A 236 3.16 -4.64 -30.59
C ILE A 236 3.27 -3.12 -30.78
N TYR A 237 3.72 -2.76 -31.97
CA TYR A 237 3.57 -1.42 -32.52
C TYR A 237 2.85 -1.50 -33.88
N LEU A 238 2.34 -0.37 -34.38
CA LEU A 238 1.77 -0.25 -35.71
C LEU A 238 2.83 0.39 -36.63
N THR A 239 3.04 -0.20 -37.81
CA THR A 239 3.96 0.32 -38.83
C THR A 239 3.43 1.62 -39.41
N LYS A 240 4.26 2.32 -40.21
CA LYS A 240 3.83 3.55 -40.90
C LYS A 240 2.68 3.29 -41.86
N GLU A 241 2.73 2.15 -42.57
CA GLU A 241 1.68 1.70 -43.52
C GLU A 241 0.37 1.41 -42.77
N GLU A 242 0.45 0.68 -41.65
CA GLU A 242 -0.71 0.40 -40.80
C GLU A 242 -1.32 1.70 -40.23
N LEU A 243 -0.48 2.67 -39.85
CA LEU A 243 -0.96 3.99 -39.35
C LEU A 243 -1.58 4.83 -40.46
N SER A 244 -1.03 4.80 -41.70
CA SER A 244 -1.62 5.48 -42.84
C SER A 244 -2.98 4.88 -43.19
N ALA A 245 -3.07 3.57 -43.31
CA ALA A 245 -4.33 2.91 -43.58
C ALA A 245 -5.39 3.15 -42.48
N LEU A 246 -4.96 3.25 -41.21
CA LEU A 246 -5.86 3.61 -40.11
C LEU A 246 -6.33 5.07 -40.19
N TYR A 247 -5.47 6.00 -40.60
CA TYR A 247 -5.82 7.41 -40.77
C TYR A 247 -6.83 7.59 -41.90
N ASP A 248 -6.62 6.91 -43.04
CA ASP A 248 -7.45 7.01 -44.23
C ASP A 248 -8.77 6.23 -44.14
N MET A 249 -8.93 5.40 -43.11
CA MET A 249 -10.15 4.59 -42.95
C MET A 249 -11.37 5.47 -42.74
N PRO A 250 -12.43 5.33 -43.58
CA PRO A 250 -13.67 6.12 -43.44
C PRO A 250 -14.43 5.66 -42.19
N LEU A 251 -14.49 6.55 -41.20
CA LEU A 251 -15.21 6.36 -39.95
C LEU A 251 -16.01 7.62 -39.61
N THR A 252 -17.07 7.47 -38.81
CA THR A 252 -17.93 8.56 -38.37
C THR A 252 -18.20 8.48 -36.87
N GLY A 253 -18.57 9.63 -36.30
CA GLY A 253 -19.02 9.70 -34.91
C GLY A 253 -18.01 9.26 -33.90
N PHE A 254 -18.41 8.42 -32.96
CA PHE A 254 -17.55 7.98 -31.84
C PHE A 254 -16.32 7.17 -32.28
N GLU A 255 -16.46 6.34 -33.28
CA GLU A 255 -15.34 5.54 -33.79
C GLU A 255 -14.28 6.40 -34.45
N GLU A 256 -14.68 7.44 -35.20
CA GLU A 256 -13.79 8.43 -35.78
C GLU A 256 -13.01 9.16 -34.67
N GLN A 257 -13.70 9.60 -33.62
CA GLN A 257 -13.04 10.25 -32.48
C GLN A 257 -12.00 9.33 -31.79
N VAL A 258 -12.34 8.05 -31.59
CA VAL A 258 -11.41 7.07 -31.00
C VAL A 258 -10.18 6.87 -31.87
N ARG A 259 -10.36 6.71 -33.20
CA ARG A 259 -9.25 6.60 -34.17
C ARG A 259 -8.35 7.84 -34.10
N ASP A 260 -8.92 9.01 -34.17
CA ASP A 260 -8.21 10.29 -34.18
C ASP A 260 -7.39 10.48 -32.90
N ILE A 261 -7.98 10.25 -31.75
CA ILE A 261 -7.31 10.36 -30.45
C ILE A 261 -6.16 9.33 -30.33
N PHE A 262 -6.39 8.10 -30.79
CA PHE A 262 -5.34 7.07 -30.81
C PHE A 262 -4.17 7.48 -31.73
N LEU A 263 -4.45 8.03 -32.90
CA LEU A 263 -3.44 8.53 -33.85
C LEU A 263 -2.65 9.72 -33.28
N ILE A 264 -3.30 10.64 -32.57
CA ILE A 264 -2.60 11.72 -31.84
C ILE A 264 -1.56 11.10 -30.89
N GLY A 265 -1.91 10.03 -30.16
CA GLY A 265 -0.97 9.26 -29.35
C GLY A 265 0.17 8.66 -30.15
N CYS A 266 -0.11 8.14 -31.37
CA CYS A 266 0.86 7.57 -32.31
C CYS A 266 1.85 8.60 -32.89
N PHE A 267 1.48 9.86 -32.93
CA PHE A 267 2.34 10.94 -33.46
C PHE A 267 3.05 11.75 -32.38
N THR A 268 2.66 11.60 -31.09
CA THR A 268 3.22 12.40 -29.99
C THR A 268 4.10 11.63 -29.03
N ALA A 269 4.15 10.31 -29.11
CA ALA A 269 4.81 9.42 -28.14
C ALA A 269 4.34 9.60 -26.67
N LEU A 270 3.26 10.31 -26.42
CA LEU A 270 2.69 10.53 -25.10
C LEU A 270 2.02 9.26 -24.55
N ARG A 271 1.82 9.21 -23.22
CA ARG A 271 0.93 8.21 -22.61
C ARG A 271 -0.51 8.63 -22.81
N TYR A 272 -1.43 7.68 -22.73
CA TYR A 272 -2.87 7.95 -22.82
C TYR A 272 -3.30 9.08 -21.87
N SER A 273 -2.91 9.02 -20.61
CA SER A 273 -3.20 10.07 -19.61
C SER A 273 -2.71 11.46 -19.99
N ASP A 274 -1.76 11.54 -20.91
CA ASP A 274 -1.17 12.80 -21.35
C ASP A 274 -1.78 13.27 -22.69
N TYR A 275 -1.85 12.40 -23.72
CA TYR A 275 -2.41 12.81 -25.00
C TYR A 275 -3.93 13.01 -24.99
N SER A 276 -4.65 12.34 -24.11
CA SER A 276 -6.13 12.50 -23.96
C SER A 276 -6.56 13.81 -23.30
N ARG A 277 -5.62 14.63 -22.87
CA ARG A 277 -5.87 15.93 -22.21
C ARG A 277 -5.13 17.09 -22.87
N ILE A 278 -4.71 16.91 -24.12
CA ILE A 278 -4.15 18.02 -24.91
C ILE A 278 -5.25 19.05 -25.14
N GLU A 279 -4.96 20.29 -24.83
CA GLU A 279 -5.85 21.44 -25.00
C GLU A 279 -5.11 22.60 -25.68
N LYS A 280 -5.82 23.59 -26.17
CA LYS A 280 -5.29 24.74 -26.91
C LYS A 280 -4.15 25.44 -26.17
N ALA A 281 -4.23 25.55 -24.86
CA ALA A 281 -3.18 26.13 -24.02
C ALA A 281 -1.84 25.37 -24.07
N ASN A 282 -1.85 24.10 -24.47
CA ASN A 282 -0.63 23.30 -24.62
C ASN A 282 0.10 23.56 -25.94
N VAL A 283 -0.57 24.14 -26.93
CA VAL A 283 0.00 24.36 -28.26
C VAL A 283 0.65 25.74 -28.34
N GLY A 284 1.84 25.79 -28.85
CA GLY A 284 2.60 27.03 -28.94
C GLY A 284 3.63 26.98 -30.08
N ILE A 285 4.37 28.07 -30.21
CA ILE A 285 5.42 28.21 -31.22
C ILE A 285 6.76 28.47 -30.51
N THR A 286 7.82 27.86 -30.97
CA THR A 286 9.20 28.15 -30.50
C THR A 286 9.68 29.48 -31.09
N ARG A 287 10.82 30.01 -30.59
CA ARG A 287 11.45 31.21 -31.12
C ARG A 287 11.74 31.14 -32.64
N ASN A 288 12.01 29.93 -33.15
CA ASN A 288 12.33 29.70 -34.56
C ASN A 288 11.11 29.30 -35.40
N GLY A 289 9.88 29.53 -34.90
CA GLY A 289 8.65 29.29 -35.66
C GLY A 289 8.12 27.84 -35.64
N THR A 290 8.79 26.89 -34.94
CA THR A 290 8.34 25.50 -34.87
C THR A 290 7.11 25.37 -33.97
N LYS A 291 6.03 24.82 -34.50
CA LYS A 291 4.84 24.48 -33.70
C LYS A 291 5.13 23.30 -32.77
N VAL A 292 4.73 23.43 -31.51
CA VAL A 292 5.02 22.44 -30.47
C VAL A 292 3.84 22.24 -29.53
N ILE A 293 3.73 21.05 -28.96
CA ILE A 293 2.90 20.74 -27.83
C ILE A 293 3.76 20.76 -26.56
N ARG A 294 3.40 21.59 -25.57
CA ARG A 294 4.07 21.67 -24.26
C ARG A 294 3.14 21.09 -23.20
N LEU A 295 3.59 20.03 -22.55
CA LEU A 295 2.76 19.33 -21.57
C LEU A 295 3.58 18.84 -20.38
N ARG A 296 3.04 18.99 -19.17
CA ARG A 296 3.58 18.35 -17.99
C ARG A 296 2.95 16.97 -17.83
N GLN A 297 3.76 15.91 -17.96
CA GLN A 297 3.30 14.53 -17.87
C GLN A 297 2.73 14.22 -16.47
N GLU A 298 1.57 13.59 -16.41
CA GLU A 298 0.89 13.25 -15.15
C GLU A 298 1.71 12.27 -14.31
N LYS A 299 2.19 11.18 -14.90
CA LYS A 299 2.88 10.11 -14.18
C LYS A 299 4.28 10.49 -13.65
N THR A 300 5.00 11.34 -14.37
CA THR A 300 6.42 11.64 -14.09
C THR A 300 6.67 13.07 -13.65
N ALA A 301 5.62 13.91 -13.70
CA ALA A 301 5.66 15.36 -13.45
C ALA A 301 6.72 16.09 -14.29
N ARG A 302 7.17 15.49 -15.42
CA ARG A 302 8.17 16.07 -16.33
C ARG A 302 7.45 16.87 -17.42
N THR A 303 7.94 18.06 -17.70
CA THR A 303 7.52 18.83 -18.88
C THR A 303 8.22 18.28 -20.11
N VAL A 304 7.45 18.02 -21.16
CA VAL A 304 7.92 17.64 -22.50
C VAL A 304 7.52 18.70 -23.51
N VAL A 305 8.33 18.86 -24.52
CA VAL A 305 8.06 19.76 -25.65
C VAL A 305 8.17 18.91 -26.92
N ILE A 306 7.04 18.71 -27.58
CA ILE A 306 6.89 17.80 -28.71
C ILE A 306 6.66 18.64 -29.96
N PRO A 307 7.57 18.63 -30.92
CA PRO A 307 7.35 19.31 -32.21
C PRO A 307 6.24 18.60 -32.98
N ILE A 308 5.38 19.38 -33.63
CA ILE A 308 4.38 18.86 -34.59
C ILE A 308 5.13 18.61 -35.91
N MET A 309 5.48 17.32 -36.14
CA MET A 309 6.35 16.90 -37.25
C MET A 309 5.59 16.23 -38.40
N ASP A 310 4.30 15.97 -38.22
CA ASP A 310 3.44 15.24 -39.17
C ASP A 310 2.20 16.07 -39.44
N ASP A 311 1.91 16.32 -40.73
CA ASP A 311 0.77 17.14 -41.16
C ASP A 311 -0.57 16.53 -40.70
N ARG A 312 -0.63 15.19 -40.60
CA ARG A 312 -1.82 14.48 -40.09
C ARG A 312 -2.05 14.80 -38.62
N LEU A 313 -0.99 14.93 -37.80
CA LEU A 313 -1.13 15.37 -36.42
C LEU A 313 -1.69 16.78 -36.35
N GLU A 314 -1.18 17.69 -37.17
CA GLU A 314 -1.70 19.06 -37.22
C GLU A 314 -3.17 19.10 -37.68
N ALA A 315 -3.53 18.32 -38.69
CA ALA A 315 -4.90 18.22 -39.17
C ALA A 315 -5.87 17.70 -38.08
N LEU A 316 -5.47 16.64 -37.36
CA LEU A 316 -6.24 16.09 -36.26
C LEU A 316 -6.41 17.09 -35.10
N LEU A 317 -5.35 17.79 -34.72
CA LEU A 317 -5.43 18.82 -33.67
C LEU A 317 -6.34 19.96 -34.07
N LYS A 318 -6.26 20.46 -35.32
CA LYS A 318 -7.13 21.51 -35.86
C LYS A 318 -8.58 21.08 -35.91
N LYS A 319 -8.86 19.82 -36.30
CA LYS A 319 -10.24 19.27 -36.34
C LYS A 319 -10.96 19.42 -35.01
N TYR A 320 -10.26 19.36 -33.90
CA TYR A 320 -10.80 19.50 -32.54
C TYR A 320 -10.51 20.87 -31.92
N ASP A 321 -10.17 21.89 -32.70
CA ASP A 321 -9.73 23.21 -32.23
C ASP A 321 -8.68 23.07 -31.09
N TYR A 322 -7.79 22.11 -31.24
CA TYR A 322 -6.73 21.77 -30.29
C TYR A 322 -7.24 21.33 -28.87
N ASN A 323 -8.52 21.03 -28.72
CA ASN A 323 -9.13 20.54 -27.49
C ASN A 323 -9.59 19.11 -27.71
N ILE A 324 -8.76 18.14 -27.27
CA ILE A 324 -9.02 16.73 -27.52
C ILE A 324 -10.21 16.23 -26.70
N PRO A 325 -11.25 15.62 -27.33
CA PRO A 325 -12.38 15.04 -26.62
C PRO A 325 -11.94 13.97 -25.62
N HIS A 326 -12.51 14.00 -24.43
CA HIS A 326 -12.18 13.00 -23.43
C HIS A 326 -12.92 11.69 -23.70
N ILE A 327 -12.18 10.62 -23.94
CA ILE A 327 -12.70 9.24 -24.04
C ILE A 327 -12.02 8.40 -22.98
N TRP A 328 -12.78 7.65 -22.20
CA TRP A 328 -12.21 6.77 -21.18
C TRP A 328 -11.32 5.68 -21.79
N ASP A 329 -10.15 5.39 -21.18
CA ASP A 329 -9.16 4.42 -21.67
C ASP A 329 -9.77 3.05 -22.00
N GLN A 330 -10.73 2.57 -21.21
CA GLN A 330 -11.41 1.31 -21.46
C GLN A 330 -12.24 1.34 -22.76
N ASN A 331 -12.92 2.44 -23.02
CA ASN A 331 -13.70 2.63 -24.25
C ASN A 331 -12.78 2.77 -25.46
N LEU A 332 -11.73 3.56 -25.36
CA LEU A 332 -10.70 3.66 -26.39
C LEU A 332 -10.12 2.29 -26.72
N ASN A 333 -9.67 1.54 -25.71
CA ASN A 333 -9.07 0.20 -25.91
C ASN A 333 -10.02 -0.81 -26.54
N ARG A 334 -11.30 -0.77 -26.21
CA ARG A 334 -12.31 -1.64 -26.81
C ARG A 334 -12.55 -1.27 -28.26
N THR A 335 -12.84 0.01 -28.51
CA THR A 335 -13.26 0.48 -29.85
C THR A 335 -12.11 0.46 -30.84
N ILE A 336 -10.87 0.81 -30.44
CA ILE A 336 -9.72 0.75 -31.36
C ILE A 336 -9.43 -0.68 -31.83
N LYS A 337 -9.67 -1.70 -31.01
CA LYS A 337 -9.55 -3.09 -31.43
C LYS A 337 -10.56 -3.48 -32.49
N GLU A 338 -11.81 -3.04 -32.34
CA GLU A 338 -12.86 -3.31 -33.34
C GLU A 338 -12.57 -2.56 -34.66
N ILE A 339 -12.04 -1.34 -34.58
CA ILE A 339 -11.57 -0.60 -35.77
C ILE A 339 -10.43 -1.36 -36.45
N CYS A 340 -9.41 -1.76 -35.71
CA CYS A 340 -8.26 -2.51 -36.24
C CYS A 340 -8.67 -3.90 -36.75
N LYS A 341 -9.67 -4.55 -36.16
CA LYS A 341 -10.26 -5.80 -36.68
C LYS A 341 -10.85 -5.59 -38.07
N ARG A 342 -11.65 -4.54 -38.28
CA ARG A 342 -12.18 -4.21 -39.61
C ARG A 342 -11.05 -3.82 -40.58
N LEU A 343 -10.09 -3.02 -40.13
CA LEU A 343 -8.92 -2.65 -40.94
C LEU A 343 -8.11 -3.87 -41.35
N SER A 344 -8.08 -4.94 -40.55
CA SER A 344 -7.35 -6.16 -40.89
C SER A 344 -7.90 -6.87 -42.14
N LEU A 345 -9.10 -6.53 -42.63
CA LEU A 345 -9.64 -7.05 -43.86
C LEU A 345 -8.88 -6.56 -45.09
N THR A 346 -8.37 -5.30 -45.03
CA THR A 346 -7.59 -4.65 -46.11
C THR A 346 -6.10 -4.60 -45.79
N VAL A 347 -5.70 -4.75 -44.51
CA VAL A 347 -4.31 -4.74 -44.05
C VAL A 347 -3.97 -6.09 -43.41
N PRO A 348 -3.47 -7.08 -44.20
CA PRO A 348 -3.28 -8.47 -43.76
C PRO A 348 -2.29 -8.60 -42.59
N SER A 349 -1.31 -7.69 -42.44
CA SER A 349 -0.35 -7.69 -41.35
C SER A 349 -1.03 -7.68 -39.96
N LEU A 350 -2.20 -7.04 -39.84
CA LEU A 350 -2.97 -7.01 -38.60
C LEU A 350 -3.64 -8.36 -38.25
N LYS A 351 -3.77 -9.30 -39.22
CA LYS A 351 -4.25 -10.68 -38.99
C LYS A 351 -3.16 -11.61 -38.49
N LYS A 352 -1.87 -11.24 -38.64
CA LYS A 352 -0.75 -12.08 -38.22
C LYS A 352 -0.97 -12.50 -36.76
N LYS A 353 -0.85 -13.81 -36.47
CA LYS A 353 -0.97 -14.36 -35.13
C LYS A 353 0.33 -14.18 -34.36
N GLU A 354 0.23 -13.73 -33.13
CA GLU A 354 1.33 -13.53 -32.22
C GLU A 354 1.12 -14.33 -30.93
N ARG A 355 2.15 -15.00 -30.45
CA ARG A 355 2.15 -15.68 -29.17
C ARG A 355 1.98 -14.64 -28.06
N THR A 356 1.10 -14.91 -27.10
CA THR A 356 0.86 -14.01 -25.98
C THR A 356 0.41 -14.79 -24.73
N VAL A 357 0.07 -14.09 -23.67
CA VAL A 357 -0.57 -14.65 -22.47
C VAL A 357 -1.98 -14.10 -22.32
N LEU A 358 -2.90 -14.95 -21.85
CA LEU A 358 -4.27 -14.55 -21.57
C LEU A 358 -4.36 -13.86 -20.22
N THR A 359 -5.12 -12.77 -20.16
CA THR A 359 -5.48 -12.12 -18.88
C THR A 359 -6.33 -13.06 -18.03
N LEU A 360 -6.44 -12.78 -16.72
CA LEU A 360 -7.29 -13.57 -15.82
C LEU A 360 -8.75 -13.63 -16.30
N LYS A 361 -9.27 -12.51 -16.83
CA LYS A 361 -10.63 -12.45 -17.39
C LYS A 361 -10.78 -13.38 -18.58
N GLU A 362 -9.83 -13.37 -19.51
CA GLU A 362 -9.84 -14.21 -20.72
C GLU A 362 -9.72 -15.69 -20.37
N ARG A 363 -8.85 -16.06 -19.43
CA ARG A 363 -8.75 -17.47 -18.97
C ARG A 363 -10.02 -17.96 -18.30
N ARG A 364 -10.70 -17.10 -17.54
CA ARG A 364 -12.02 -17.44 -16.96
C ARG A 364 -13.09 -17.62 -18.05
N ALA A 365 -13.11 -16.72 -19.04
CA ALA A 365 -14.00 -16.82 -20.18
C ALA A 365 -13.74 -18.11 -20.99
N GLU A 366 -12.47 -18.41 -21.26
CA GLU A 366 -12.05 -19.61 -21.95
C GLU A 366 -12.47 -20.89 -21.20
N LYS A 367 -12.20 -20.94 -19.86
CA LYS A 367 -12.64 -22.08 -19.04
C LYS A 367 -14.16 -22.30 -19.11
N THR A 368 -14.91 -21.20 -19.15
CA THR A 368 -16.38 -21.26 -19.27
C THR A 368 -16.81 -21.71 -20.67
N ALA A 369 -16.13 -21.23 -21.73
CA ALA A 369 -16.39 -21.61 -23.11
C ALA A 369 -16.04 -23.08 -23.38
N LYS A 370 -14.91 -23.57 -22.89
CA LYS A 370 -14.50 -24.99 -22.98
C LYS A 370 -15.53 -25.94 -22.37
N LYS A 371 -16.20 -25.56 -21.28
CA LYS A 371 -17.29 -26.33 -20.69
C LYS A 371 -18.51 -26.45 -21.61
N LYS A 372 -18.63 -25.52 -22.57
CA LYS A 372 -19.70 -25.51 -23.59
C LYS A 372 -19.24 -26.04 -24.95
N GLY A 373 -18.04 -26.62 -25.04
CA GLY A 373 -17.46 -27.11 -26.31
C GLY A 373 -16.99 -26.01 -27.26
N ILE A 374 -16.86 -24.74 -26.77
CA ILE A 374 -16.47 -23.59 -27.58
C ILE A 374 -14.96 -23.31 -27.40
N VAL A 375 -14.23 -23.23 -28.52
CA VAL A 375 -12.82 -22.83 -28.55
C VAL A 375 -12.74 -21.31 -28.76
N LEU A 376 -12.19 -20.55 -27.79
CA LEU A 376 -12.06 -19.10 -27.91
C LEU A 376 -10.70 -18.68 -28.48
N TYR A 377 -9.65 -19.46 -28.26
CA TYR A 377 -8.28 -19.14 -28.65
C TYR A 377 -7.63 -20.31 -29.34
N GLU A 378 -6.81 -20.00 -30.33
CA GLU A 378 -5.89 -20.97 -30.95
C GLU A 378 -4.60 -21.01 -30.09
N TYR A 379 -3.90 -22.15 -30.19
CA TYR A 379 -2.65 -22.38 -29.45
C TYR A 379 -1.56 -22.83 -30.42
N ASP A 380 -0.32 -22.41 -30.13
CA ASP A 380 0.83 -22.92 -30.85
C ASP A 380 1.21 -24.35 -30.41
N GLU A 381 2.18 -24.96 -31.09
CA GLU A 381 2.68 -26.32 -30.78
C GLU A 381 3.21 -26.46 -29.33
N LYS A 382 3.61 -25.37 -28.69
CA LYS A 382 4.11 -25.32 -27.30
C LYS A 382 3.00 -25.03 -26.28
N GLY A 383 1.74 -24.91 -26.75
CA GLY A 383 0.61 -24.62 -25.87
C GLY A 383 0.45 -23.17 -25.44
N TYR A 384 1.06 -22.22 -26.14
CA TYR A 384 0.85 -20.79 -25.87
C TYR A 384 -0.31 -20.26 -26.72
N PRO A 385 -1.20 -19.42 -26.13
CA PRO A 385 -2.32 -18.86 -26.87
C PRO A 385 -1.84 -17.86 -27.93
N LEU A 386 -2.50 -17.90 -29.07
CA LEU A 386 -2.27 -17.03 -30.21
C LEU A 386 -3.37 -15.97 -30.30
N LYS A 387 -2.99 -14.72 -30.55
CA LYS A 387 -3.90 -13.61 -30.86
C LYS A 387 -3.47 -12.90 -32.12
N ALA A 388 -4.42 -12.44 -32.91
CA ALA A 388 -4.13 -11.58 -34.02
C ALA A 388 -3.56 -10.22 -33.52
N ARG A 389 -2.70 -9.58 -34.32
CA ARG A 389 -2.10 -8.30 -33.97
C ARG A 389 -3.14 -7.24 -33.63
N TRP A 390 -4.29 -7.21 -34.34
CA TRP A 390 -5.38 -6.27 -34.04
C TRP A 390 -5.94 -6.46 -32.62
N GLU A 391 -5.94 -7.65 -32.05
CA GLU A 391 -6.39 -7.92 -30.68
C GLU A 391 -5.42 -7.36 -29.62
N LEU A 392 -4.17 -7.14 -29.99
CA LEU A 392 -3.10 -6.66 -29.12
C LEU A 392 -3.00 -5.14 -29.11
N VAL A 393 -3.71 -4.44 -30.00
CA VAL A 393 -3.74 -2.98 -30.04
C VAL A 393 -4.39 -2.43 -28.77
N ALA A 394 -3.75 -1.44 -28.16
CA ALA A 394 -4.21 -0.77 -26.95
C ALA A 394 -3.68 0.66 -26.91
N SER A 395 -4.19 1.51 -26.03
CA SER A 395 -3.74 2.91 -25.88
C SER A 395 -2.22 3.05 -25.76
N HIS A 396 -1.57 2.08 -25.15
CA HIS A 396 -0.09 2.06 -25.02
C HIS A 396 0.63 1.69 -26.30
N THR A 397 -0.05 1.01 -27.24
CA THR A 397 0.47 0.72 -28.59
C THR A 397 0.75 2.01 -29.34
N ALA A 398 -0.07 3.04 -29.17
CA ALA A 398 0.14 4.35 -29.76
C ALA A 398 1.55 4.90 -29.47
N ARG A 399 1.93 4.92 -28.19
CA ARG A 399 3.28 5.38 -27.78
C ARG A 399 4.40 4.48 -28.30
N ARG A 400 4.20 3.16 -28.33
CA ARG A 400 5.19 2.23 -28.90
C ARG A 400 5.35 2.47 -30.40
N SER A 401 4.25 2.68 -31.12
CA SER A 401 4.28 2.96 -32.57
C SER A 401 5.10 4.20 -32.89
N CYS A 402 4.87 5.31 -32.15
CA CYS A 402 5.66 6.52 -32.33
C CYS A 402 7.17 6.26 -32.13
N ILE A 403 7.51 5.68 -30.98
CA ILE A 403 8.93 5.46 -30.60
C ILE A 403 9.62 4.50 -31.57
N THR A 404 8.98 3.38 -31.92
CA THR A 404 9.56 2.38 -32.82
C THR A 404 9.72 2.92 -34.24
N ASN A 405 8.71 3.64 -34.77
CA ASN A 405 8.81 4.26 -36.09
C ASN A 405 9.86 5.41 -36.16
N MET A 406 10.00 6.20 -35.07
CA MET A 406 11.09 7.19 -34.96
C MET A 406 12.44 6.48 -34.95
N TYR A 407 12.61 5.40 -34.21
CA TYR A 407 13.85 4.62 -34.15
C TYR A 407 14.20 4.02 -35.50
N LEU A 408 13.24 3.38 -36.17
CA LEU A 408 13.42 2.80 -37.51
C LEU A 408 13.75 3.84 -38.60
N SER A 409 13.30 5.08 -38.42
CA SER A 409 13.54 6.13 -39.40
C SER A 409 15.03 6.52 -39.51
N LYS A 410 15.84 6.19 -38.49
CA LYS A 410 17.26 6.59 -38.35
C LYS A 410 17.52 8.11 -38.42
N LYS A 411 16.44 8.93 -38.40
CA LYS A 411 16.53 10.40 -38.53
C LYS A 411 16.73 11.11 -37.18
N PHE A 412 16.56 10.41 -36.06
CA PHE A 412 16.62 10.98 -34.73
C PHE A 412 17.63 10.25 -33.85
N THR A 413 18.37 11.00 -33.06
CA THR A 413 19.20 10.42 -31.99
C THR A 413 18.36 9.92 -30.83
N VAL A 414 18.88 8.96 -30.07
CA VAL A 414 18.17 8.44 -28.86
C VAL A 414 17.82 9.55 -27.87
N PRO A 415 18.74 10.51 -27.55
CA PRO A 415 18.39 11.65 -26.69
C PRO A 415 17.23 12.51 -27.22
N GLN A 416 17.15 12.74 -28.55
CA GLN A 416 16.01 13.47 -29.14
C GLN A 416 14.72 12.72 -28.97
N MET A 417 14.67 11.40 -29.24
CA MET A 417 13.49 10.56 -29.05
C MET A 417 13.08 10.49 -27.57
N MET A 418 14.06 10.45 -26.67
CA MET A 418 13.82 10.48 -25.22
C MET A 418 13.25 11.83 -24.76
N SER A 419 13.67 12.94 -25.35
CA SER A 419 13.15 14.27 -25.01
C SER A 419 11.66 14.40 -25.36
N VAL A 420 11.26 13.91 -26.54
CA VAL A 420 9.87 13.89 -27.01
C VAL A 420 9.03 12.96 -26.13
N SER A 421 9.50 11.74 -25.90
CA SER A 421 8.75 10.73 -25.13
C SER A 421 8.79 10.93 -23.62
N GLY A 422 9.73 11.73 -23.10
CA GLY A 422 9.90 11.99 -21.66
C GLY A 422 10.52 10.83 -20.86
N HIS A 423 11.28 9.94 -21.49
CA HIS A 423 12.04 8.91 -20.79
C HIS A 423 13.24 9.48 -20.08
N ARG A 424 13.57 8.96 -18.90
CA ARG A 424 14.72 9.41 -18.09
C ARG A 424 15.98 8.62 -18.37
N THR A 425 15.84 7.35 -18.74
CA THR A 425 16.97 6.43 -19.00
C THR A 425 16.76 5.70 -20.32
N GLU A 426 17.83 5.37 -20.99
CA GLU A 426 17.82 4.59 -22.22
C GLU A 426 17.22 3.19 -21.98
N THR A 427 17.52 2.55 -20.86
CA THR A 427 16.93 1.26 -20.49
C THR A 427 15.40 1.31 -20.50
N MET A 428 14.81 2.42 -20.01
CA MET A 428 13.34 2.58 -20.04
C MET A 428 12.83 2.93 -21.44
N PHE A 429 13.62 3.65 -22.24
CA PHE A 429 13.29 3.97 -23.62
C PHE A 429 13.28 2.72 -24.51
N TYR A 430 14.34 1.90 -24.47
CA TYR A 430 14.42 0.68 -25.28
C TYR A 430 13.34 -0.35 -24.98
N LYS A 431 12.70 -0.32 -23.82
CA LYS A 431 11.51 -1.13 -23.55
C LYS A 431 10.32 -0.82 -24.47
N TYR A 432 10.33 0.35 -25.10
CA TYR A 432 9.27 0.78 -26.02
C TYR A 432 9.61 0.54 -27.49
N VAL A 433 10.85 0.28 -27.82
CA VAL A 433 11.29 -0.15 -29.16
C VAL A 433 10.90 -1.63 -29.31
N LYS A 434 9.99 -1.93 -30.23
CA LYS A 434 9.37 -3.26 -30.40
C LYS A 434 9.70 -3.85 -31.76
N LEU A 435 10.98 -4.02 -32.04
CA LEU A 435 11.46 -4.67 -33.25
C LEU A 435 11.47 -6.19 -33.08
N SER A 436 11.08 -6.91 -34.14
CA SER A 436 11.35 -8.34 -34.29
C SER A 436 12.85 -8.58 -34.56
N LEU A 437 13.29 -9.81 -34.44
CA LEU A 437 14.66 -10.19 -34.81
C LEU A 437 14.91 -9.96 -36.28
N ASP A 438 13.93 -10.19 -37.15
CA ASP A 438 14.03 -9.95 -38.61
C ASP A 438 14.18 -8.46 -38.90
N GLU A 439 13.37 -7.60 -38.26
CA GLU A 439 13.51 -6.13 -38.42
C GLU A 439 14.86 -5.60 -37.89
N TYR A 440 15.42 -6.22 -36.84
CA TYR A 440 16.77 -5.92 -36.40
C TYR A 440 17.80 -6.34 -37.45
N ALA A 441 17.67 -7.57 -37.99
CA ALA A 441 18.59 -8.05 -39.05
C ALA A 441 18.52 -7.18 -40.30
N GLU A 442 17.34 -6.79 -40.77
CA GLU A 442 17.13 -5.87 -41.88
C GLU A 442 17.73 -4.49 -41.59
N SER A 443 17.58 -3.99 -40.37
CA SER A 443 18.19 -2.71 -39.94
C SER A 443 19.73 -2.75 -39.99
N VAL A 444 20.32 -3.87 -39.59
CA VAL A 444 21.79 -4.09 -39.68
C VAL A 444 22.21 -4.22 -41.13
N ALA A 445 21.52 -5.03 -41.95
CA ALA A 445 21.82 -5.20 -43.35
C ALA A 445 21.79 -3.86 -44.12
N SER A 446 20.74 -3.05 -43.88
CA SER A 446 20.65 -1.72 -44.53
C SER A 446 21.77 -0.75 -44.10
N ALA A 447 22.30 -0.87 -42.89
CA ALA A 447 23.41 -0.07 -42.42
C ALA A 447 24.76 -0.53 -43.05
N ALA A 448 24.88 -1.81 -43.42
CA ALA A 448 26.06 -2.36 -44.07
C ALA A 448 26.17 -1.96 -45.56
N VAL A 449 25.04 -1.72 -46.24
CA VAL A 449 25.01 -1.26 -47.63
C VAL A 449 25.63 0.13 -47.80
N ASP A 450 25.67 0.94 -46.76
CA ASP A 450 26.32 2.27 -46.75
C ASP A 450 27.86 2.23 -46.58
N GLY A 451 28.51 1.06 -46.77
CA GLY A 451 29.97 0.95 -46.91
C GLY A 451 30.73 0.65 -45.62
N LEU A 452 30.18 -0.14 -44.72
CA LEU A 452 30.83 -0.53 -43.47
C LEU A 452 31.83 -1.71 -43.63
N PHE A 453 31.77 -2.46 -44.76
CA PHE A 453 32.67 -3.55 -45.12
C PHE A 453 33.14 -3.44 -46.59
#